data_16bcbae331528396a175017cd8aa37ce
#
_entry.id   16bcbae331528396a175017cd8aa37ce
#
_cell.length_a   1.000
_cell.length_b   1.000
_cell.length_c   1.000
_cell.angle_alpha   90.00
_cell.angle_beta   90.00
_cell.angle_gamma   90.00
#
_symmetry.space_group_name_H-M   'P 1'
#
loop_
_entity.id
_entity.type
_entity.pdbx_description
1 polymer ?
#
loop_
_entity_poly.entity_id
_entity_poly.type
_entity_poly.pdbx_seq_one_letter_code
_entity_poly.pdbx_strand_id
1 'polypeptide(L)'
;MCIRDRIITGENITPGDVLVGLPSNGLHTNGYSLARKIFFKDMGYNVDTYLESLDDTVGAALLEPHINYTNHVFKLLNEKINVKGIAHITGGGLTENIPRILPNGCSVKIQKGTWPSLPIFDTLKDLGNVEEEEMYQAFNMGIGMVFIVDSDSVDSIEKALKNITNIYTIGEVIEGENIVYYN
;
A
#
# COMPACT_ATOMS: atom_id res chain seq x y z
N MET A 1 0.12 -24.35 22.11
CA MET A 1 1.15 -23.41 21.62
C MET A 1 0.54 -22.03 21.69
N CYS A 2 0.99 -21.19 22.62
CA CYS A 2 0.43 -19.84 22.79
C CYS A 2 0.80 -18.96 21.61
N ILE A 3 -0.20 -18.45 20.91
CA ILE A 3 -0.05 -17.57 19.73
C ILE A 3 0.38 -16.14 20.14
N ARG A 4 0.30 -15.80 21.43
CA ARG A 4 0.62 -14.46 21.97
C ARG A 4 2.03 -13.98 21.66
N ASP A 5 2.98 -14.88 21.60
CA ASP A 5 4.41 -14.57 21.37
C ASP A 5 4.71 -14.21 19.89
N ARG A 6 3.70 -14.26 19.01
CA ARG A 6 3.82 -13.96 17.56
C ARG A 6 2.90 -12.84 17.11
N ILE A 7 2.26 -12.13 18.03
CA ILE A 7 1.45 -10.96 17.68
C ILE A 7 2.41 -9.81 17.38
N ILE A 8 2.29 -9.27 16.18
CA ILE A 8 3.02 -8.09 15.74
C ILE A 8 2.18 -6.87 16.15
N THR A 9 2.65 -6.12 17.14
CA THR A 9 1.90 -5.01 17.75
C THR A 9 2.35 -3.63 17.27
N GLY A 10 3.52 -3.54 16.66
CA GLY A 10 4.14 -2.26 16.32
C GLY A 10 4.95 -1.62 17.46
N GLU A 11 4.90 -2.16 18.67
CA GLU A 11 5.57 -1.56 19.85
C GLU A 11 7.09 -1.45 19.73
N ASN A 12 7.70 -2.30 18.88
CA ASN A 12 9.14 -2.33 18.65
C ASN A 12 9.60 -1.49 17.45
N ILE A 13 8.68 -0.76 16.82
CA ILE A 13 9.02 0.16 15.74
C ILE A 13 9.78 1.34 16.31
N THR A 14 10.89 1.70 15.66
CA THR A 14 11.78 2.79 16.09
C THR A 14 12.23 3.64 14.90
N PRO A 15 12.58 4.91 15.11
CA PRO A 15 13.21 5.72 14.07
C PRO A 15 14.42 5.02 13.47
N GLY A 16 14.55 5.08 12.13
CA GLY A 16 15.54 4.34 11.35
C GLY A 16 15.06 3.00 10.81
N ASP A 17 13.91 2.50 11.24
CA ASP A 17 13.27 1.35 10.61
C ASP A 17 12.78 1.71 9.20
N VAL A 18 12.70 0.70 8.34
CA VAL A 18 12.39 0.86 6.92
C VAL A 18 10.99 0.33 6.61
N LEU A 19 10.27 1.05 5.74
CA LEU A 19 9.00 0.63 5.19
C LEU A 19 9.21 -0.14 3.90
N VAL A 20 8.82 -1.41 3.89
CA VAL A 20 8.84 -2.29 2.72
C VAL A 20 7.40 -2.48 2.23
N GLY A 21 7.10 -1.94 1.05
CA GLY A 21 5.80 -2.03 0.39
C GLY A 21 5.70 -3.25 -0.52
N LEU A 22 4.57 -3.94 -0.46
CA LEU A 22 4.16 -4.93 -1.44
C LEU A 22 3.17 -4.31 -2.43
N PRO A 23 3.32 -4.59 -3.74
CA PRO A 23 2.44 -4.00 -4.76
C PRO A 23 0.99 -4.42 -4.58
N SER A 24 0.08 -3.52 -4.94
CA SER A 24 -1.29 -3.86 -5.31
C SER A 24 -1.36 -4.09 -6.82
N ASN A 25 -2.48 -4.64 -7.30
CA ASN A 25 -2.76 -4.82 -8.72
C ASN A 25 -3.94 -3.95 -9.21
N GLY A 26 -4.42 -3.05 -8.37
CA GLY A 26 -5.54 -2.15 -8.68
C GLY A 26 -6.03 -1.44 -7.43
N LEU A 27 -7.29 -1.02 -7.46
CA LEU A 27 -7.94 -0.32 -6.34
C LEU A 27 -8.05 -1.19 -5.08
N HIS A 28 -7.99 -2.50 -5.22
CA HIS A 28 -8.38 -3.45 -4.21
C HIS A 28 -9.83 -3.17 -3.76
N THR A 29 -10.06 -2.85 -2.50
CA THR A 29 -11.40 -2.54 -1.97
C THR A 29 -11.55 -1.08 -1.54
N ASN A 30 -10.73 -0.17 -2.09
CA ASN A 30 -10.62 1.22 -1.63
C ASN A 30 -10.99 2.21 -2.72
N GLY A 31 -11.54 3.36 -2.32
CA GLY A 31 -11.78 4.49 -3.20
C GLY A 31 -12.89 4.30 -4.24
N TYR A 32 -13.69 3.23 -4.17
CA TYR A 32 -14.73 2.93 -5.16
C TYR A 32 -15.80 4.02 -5.27
N SER A 33 -16.10 4.74 -4.20
CA SER A 33 -17.04 5.86 -4.26
C SER A 33 -16.54 6.96 -5.19
N LEU A 34 -15.25 7.29 -5.09
CA LEU A 34 -14.61 8.30 -5.95
C LEU A 34 -14.44 7.77 -7.38
N ALA A 35 -13.92 6.55 -7.55
CA ALA A 35 -13.73 5.94 -8.87
C ALA A 35 -15.05 5.83 -9.65
N ARG A 36 -16.13 5.38 -9.00
CA ARG A 36 -17.46 5.30 -9.63
C ARG A 36 -18.04 6.67 -9.94
N LYS A 37 -17.82 7.66 -9.08
CA LYS A 37 -18.20 9.03 -9.38
C LYS A 37 -17.52 9.53 -10.64
N ILE A 38 -16.19 9.39 -10.72
CA ILE A 38 -15.40 9.84 -11.87
C ILE A 38 -15.85 9.11 -13.14
N PHE A 39 -15.76 7.79 -13.20
CA PHE A 39 -16.02 7.06 -14.43
C PHE A 39 -17.48 7.13 -14.88
N PHE A 40 -18.43 6.87 -13.96
CA PHE A 40 -19.83 6.68 -14.36
C PHE A 40 -20.64 7.97 -14.32
N LYS A 41 -20.39 8.84 -13.32
CA LYS A 41 -21.19 10.05 -13.17
C LYS A 41 -20.61 11.25 -13.92
N ASP A 42 -19.30 11.49 -13.76
CA ASP A 42 -18.69 12.70 -14.27
C ASP A 42 -18.31 12.50 -15.75
N MET A 43 -17.73 11.35 -16.13
CA MET A 43 -17.36 11.03 -17.52
C MET A 43 -18.48 10.35 -18.32
N GLY A 44 -19.54 9.85 -17.67
CA GLY A 44 -20.62 9.16 -18.36
C GLY A 44 -20.26 7.80 -18.97
N TYR A 45 -19.13 7.20 -18.55
CA TYR A 45 -18.72 5.89 -19.03
C TYR A 45 -19.65 4.79 -18.51
N ASN A 46 -19.59 3.62 -19.14
CA ASN A 46 -20.20 2.40 -18.65
C ASN A 46 -19.13 1.32 -18.42
N VAL A 47 -19.54 0.16 -17.92
CA VAL A 47 -18.59 -0.92 -17.59
C VAL A 47 -17.83 -1.46 -18.80
N ASP A 48 -18.43 -1.39 -19.98
CA ASP A 48 -17.86 -1.90 -21.24
C ASP A 48 -17.03 -0.82 -21.97
N THR A 49 -16.95 0.39 -21.42
CA THR A 49 -16.12 1.47 -22.01
C THR A 49 -14.66 1.08 -21.94
N TYR A 50 -14.02 0.91 -23.10
CA TYR A 50 -12.58 0.67 -23.21
C TYR A 50 -11.82 1.99 -23.10
N LEU A 51 -10.75 2.00 -22.31
CA LEU A 51 -9.85 3.13 -22.15
C LEU A 51 -8.42 2.73 -22.53
N GLU A 52 -7.83 3.41 -23.52
CA GLU A 52 -6.45 3.17 -23.93
C GLU A 52 -5.45 3.31 -22.77
N SER A 53 -5.72 4.24 -21.84
CA SER A 53 -4.89 4.45 -20.64
C SER A 53 -4.85 3.27 -19.70
N LEU A 54 -5.88 2.41 -19.73
CA LEU A 54 -5.98 1.20 -18.90
C LEU A 54 -5.58 -0.06 -19.68
N ASP A 55 -5.58 0.01 -21.00
CA ASP A 55 -5.55 -1.13 -21.94
C ASP A 55 -6.63 -2.18 -21.61
N ASP A 56 -7.77 -1.70 -21.10
CA ASP A 56 -8.89 -2.56 -20.68
C ASP A 56 -10.20 -1.77 -20.59
N THR A 57 -11.30 -2.45 -20.31
CA THR A 57 -12.59 -1.83 -19.98
C THR A 57 -12.60 -1.30 -18.56
N VAL A 58 -13.41 -0.26 -18.32
CA VAL A 58 -13.61 0.30 -16.97
C VAL A 58 -14.08 -0.78 -16.00
N GLY A 59 -14.98 -1.67 -16.44
CA GLY A 59 -15.49 -2.76 -15.63
C GLY A 59 -14.40 -3.75 -15.21
N ALA A 60 -13.57 -4.19 -16.13
CA ALA A 60 -12.49 -5.13 -15.87
C ALA A 60 -11.45 -4.51 -14.91
N ALA A 61 -11.01 -3.28 -15.18
CA ALA A 61 -10.07 -2.58 -14.30
C ALA A 61 -10.60 -2.38 -12.87
N LEU A 62 -11.91 -2.13 -12.72
CA LEU A 62 -12.54 -2.02 -11.40
C LEU A 62 -12.77 -3.36 -10.70
N LEU A 63 -12.84 -4.46 -11.44
CA LEU A 63 -13.08 -5.80 -10.90
C LEU A 63 -11.79 -6.60 -10.69
N GLU A 64 -10.62 -5.99 -10.87
CA GLU A 64 -9.34 -6.67 -10.62
C GLU A 64 -9.31 -7.27 -9.20
N PRO A 65 -9.08 -8.60 -9.06
CA PRO A 65 -9.16 -9.27 -7.78
C PRO A 65 -8.12 -8.77 -6.79
N HIS A 66 -8.54 -8.56 -5.55
CA HIS A 66 -7.66 -8.16 -4.45
C HIS A 66 -6.59 -9.22 -4.19
N ILE A 67 -5.33 -8.83 -4.11
CA ILE A 67 -4.22 -9.74 -3.79
C ILE A 67 -4.36 -10.27 -2.35
N ASN A 68 -4.28 -11.58 -2.19
CA ASN A 68 -4.23 -12.21 -0.88
C ASN A 68 -2.78 -12.25 -0.37
N TYR A 69 -2.47 -11.43 0.60
CA TYR A 69 -1.12 -11.33 1.19
C TYR A 69 -0.81 -12.37 2.28
N THR A 70 -1.71 -13.28 2.58
CA THR A 70 -1.52 -14.30 3.64
C THR A 70 -0.21 -15.09 3.46
N ASN A 71 0.05 -15.56 2.24
CA ASN A 71 1.27 -16.32 1.95
C ASN A 71 2.55 -15.50 2.11
N HIS A 72 2.50 -14.20 1.79
CA HIS A 72 3.62 -13.27 1.96
C HIS A 72 3.98 -13.13 3.44
N VAL A 73 2.96 -12.87 4.28
CA VAL A 73 3.14 -12.72 5.73
C VAL A 73 3.68 -14.02 6.34
N PHE A 74 3.03 -15.16 6.06
CA PHE A 74 3.47 -16.44 6.62
C PHE A 74 4.87 -16.84 6.17
N LYS A 75 5.27 -16.51 4.95
CA LYS A 75 6.61 -16.75 4.46
C LYS A 75 7.66 -16.05 5.32
N LEU A 76 7.47 -14.76 5.58
CA LEU A 76 8.39 -13.98 6.43
C LEU A 76 8.44 -14.51 7.86
N LEU A 77 7.26 -14.83 8.45
CA LEU A 77 7.20 -15.37 9.80
C LEU A 77 7.86 -16.76 9.93
N ASN A 78 7.70 -17.62 8.94
CA ASN A 78 8.31 -18.96 8.91
C ASN A 78 9.83 -18.89 8.76
N GLU A 79 10.34 -17.92 8.03
CA GLU A 79 11.78 -17.64 7.89
C GLU A 79 12.34 -16.86 9.09
N LYS A 80 11.49 -16.56 10.09
CA LYS A 80 11.85 -15.83 11.32
C LYS A 80 12.42 -14.44 11.05
N ILE A 81 11.99 -13.80 9.96
CA ILE A 81 12.33 -12.41 9.70
C ILE A 81 11.64 -11.54 10.73
N ASN A 82 12.39 -10.62 11.33
CA ASN A 82 11.87 -9.72 12.36
C ASN A 82 11.00 -8.63 11.74
N VAL A 83 9.69 -8.89 11.60
CA VAL A 83 8.71 -7.91 11.17
C VAL A 83 8.16 -7.18 12.39
N LYS A 84 8.43 -5.89 12.53
CA LYS A 84 8.01 -5.06 13.67
C LYS A 84 6.58 -4.55 13.53
N GLY A 85 6.13 -4.29 12.29
CA GLY A 85 4.78 -3.79 12.01
C GLY A 85 4.27 -4.28 10.66
N ILE A 86 2.94 -4.44 10.54
CA ILE A 86 2.26 -4.78 9.30
C ILE A 86 1.05 -3.86 9.15
N ALA A 87 0.99 -3.11 8.05
CA ALA A 87 -0.18 -2.32 7.67
C ALA A 87 -0.77 -2.88 6.37
N HIS A 88 -2.02 -3.35 6.43
CA HIS A 88 -2.82 -3.62 5.24
C HIS A 88 -3.46 -2.32 4.76
N ILE A 89 -3.17 -1.92 3.54
CA ILE A 89 -3.62 -0.63 3.02
C ILE A 89 -5.05 -0.75 2.51
N THR A 90 -5.94 -0.10 3.26
CA THR A 90 -7.38 -0.07 3.02
C THR A 90 -7.86 1.38 2.85
N GLY A 91 -9.14 1.67 3.08
CA GLY A 91 -9.67 3.05 3.04
C GLY A 91 -8.85 3.99 3.92
N GLY A 92 -8.55 5.18 3.42
CA GLY A 92 -7.60 6.11 4.02
C GLY A 92 -6.17 5.99 3.48
N GLY A 93 -5.92 5.03 2.56
CA GLY A 93 -4.63 4.86 1.88
C GLY A 93 -3.45 4.67 2.83
N LEU A 94 -2.26 4.99 2.36
CA LEU A 94 -1.04 4.96 3.19
C LEU A 94 -1.15 5.96 4.37
N THR A 95 -1.79 7.11 4.12
CA THR A 95 -1.90 8.22 5.05
C THR A 95 -2.55 7.84 6.38
N GLU A 96 -3.62 7.04 6.35
CA GLU A 96 -4.35 6.68 7.56
C GLU A 96 -4.03 5.28 8.09
N ASN A 97 -3.57 4.34 7.25
CA ASN A 97 -3.36 2.97 7.70
C ASN A 97 -2.01 2.78 8.39
N ILE A 98 -0.95 3.45 7.96
CA ILE A 98 0.37 3.32 8.59
C ILE A 98 0.39 3.87 10.01
N PRO A 99 -0.18 5.05 10.32
CA PRO A 99 -0.20 5.58 11.69
C PRO A 99 -0.83 4.65 12.74
N ARG A 100 -1.78 3.80 12.33
CA ARG A 100 -2.48 2.87 13.25
C ARG A 100 -1.55 1.85 13.91
N ILE A 101 -0.40 1.59 13.32
CA ILE A 101 0.57 0.61 13.83
C ILE A 101 1.84 1.25 14.40
N LEU A 102 1.95 2.59 14.33
CA LEU A 102 3.11 3.30 14.87
C LEU A 102 2.96 3.50 16.38
N PRO A 103 4.03 3.30 17.16
CA PRO A 103 4.05 3.71 18.57
C PRO A 103 4.15 5.24 18.69
N ASN A 104 3.84 5.76 19.87
CA ASN A 104 4.02 7.17 20.17
C ASN A 104 5.47 7.60 19.95
N GLY A 105 5.65 8.79 19.39
CA GLY A 105 6.97 9.34 19.10
C GLY A 105 7.54 8.94 17.73
N CYS A 106 6.79 8.16 16.93
CA CYS A 106 7.17 7.77 15.58
C CYS A 106 6.25 8.41 14.53
N SER A 107 6.83 8.79 13.43
CA SER A 107 6.19 9.18 12.17
C SER A 107 6.85 8.43 11.03
N VAL A 108 6.33 8.56 9.82
CA VAL A 108 6.98 7.97 8.65
C VAL A 108 7.16 9.00 7.54
N LYS A 109 8.21 8.81 6.78
CA LYS A 109 8.53 9.59 5.60
C LYS A 109 8.51 8.66 4.39
N ILE A 110 7.51 8.83 3.53
CA ILE A 110 7.34 8.05 2.31
C ILE A 110 7.99 8.79 1.16
N GLN A 111 8.78 8.07 0.38
CA GLN A 111 9.43 8.56 -0.82
C GLN A 111 8.61 8.16 -2.04
N LYS A 112 7.87 9.11 -2.61
CA LYS A 112 7.10 8.91 -3.84
C LYS A 112 8.02 8.53 -5.01
N GLY A 113 7.52 7.73 -5.94
CA GLY A 113 8.27 7.33 -7.13
C GLY A 113 9.25 6.17 -6.92
N THR A 114 9.32 5.59 -5.70
CA THR A 114 10.15 4.39 -5.45
C THR A 114 9.48 3.08 -5.86
N TRP A 115 8.22 3.14 -6.28
CA TRP A 115 7.46 2.02 -6.86
C TRP A 115 6.71 2.48 -8.10
N PRO A 116 6.34 1.57 -9.03
CA PRO A 116 5.62 1.93 -10.24
C PRO A 116 4.18 2.38 -9.92
N SER A 117 3.72 3.44 -10.59
CA SER A 117 2.29 3.78 -10.60
C SER A 117 1.52 2.77 -11.44
N LEU A 118 0.29 2.45 -11.02
CA LEU A 118 -0.63 1.66 -11.84
C LEU A 118 -1.49 2.59 -12.69
N PRO A 119 -1.74 2.26 -13.97
CA PRO A 119 -2.48 3.09 -14.91
C PRO A 119 -3.85 3.58 -14.38
N ILE A 120 -4.51 2.77 -13.55
CA ILE A 120 -5.81 3.11 -12.97
C ILE A 120 -5.75 4.38 -12.12
N PHE A 121 -4.66 4.59 -11.36
CA PHE A 121 -4.53 5.78 -10.50
C PHE A 121 -4.26 7.04 -11.31
N ASP A 122 -3.40 6.95 -12.32
CA ASP A 122 -3.11 8.08 -13.21
C ASP A 122 -4.38 8.45 -14.00
N THR A 123 -5.11 7.46 -14.52
CA THR A 123 -6.38 7.67 -15.23
C THR A 123 -7.43 8.34 -14.32
N LEU A 124 -7.58 7.89 -13.07
CA LEU A 124 -8.54 8.49 -12.14
C LEU A 124 -8.14 9.91 -11.75
N LYS A 125 -6.86 10.16 -11.52
CA LYS A 125 -6.34 11.49 -11.23
C LYS A 125 -6.64 12.46 -12.36
N ASP A 126 -6.31 12.08 -13.59
CA ASP A 126 -6.45 12.94 -14.77
C ASP A 126 -7.93 13.20 -15.11
N LEU A 127 -8.75 12.15 -15.21
CA LEU A 127 -10.18 12.28 -15.54
C LEU A 127 -10.98 13.00 -14.46
N GLY A 128 -10.65 12.76 -13.19
CA GLY A 128 -11.32 13.37 -12.06
C GLY A 128 -10.75 14.73 -11.65
N ASN A 129 -9.64 15.15 -12.25
CA ASN A 129 -8.85 16.31 -11.81
C ASN A 129 -8.66 16.30 -10.29
N VAL A 130 -8.27 15.12 -9.76
CA VAL A 130 -8.13 14.88 -8.32
C VAL A 130 -6.77 15.35 -7.86
N GLU A 131 -6.74 16.11 -6.76
CA GLU A 131 -5.49 16.55 -6.16
C GLU A 131 -4.69 15.34 -5.63
N GLU A 132 -3.37 15.43 -5.71
CA GLU A 132 -2.48 14.32 -5.35
C GLU A 132 -2.69 13.86 -3.90
N GLU A 133 -2.89 14.78 -2.98
CA GLU A 133 -3.14 14.47 -1.57
C GLU A 133 -4.43 13.66 -1.39
N GLU A 134 -5.49 14.00 -2.13
CA GLU A 134 -6.74 13.25 -2.10
C GLU A 134 -6.56 11.83 -2.69
N MET A 135 -5.73 11.67 -3.73
CA MET A 135 -5.39 10.36 -4.27
C MET A 135 -4.74 9.45 -3.21
N TYR A 136 -3.78 9.97 -2.43
CA TYR A 136 -3.11 9.21 -1.36
C TYR A 136 -4.01 8.92 -0.15
N GLN A 137 -5.10 9.68 0.03
CA GLN A 137 -6.12 9.41 1.04
C GLN A 137 -7.18 8.41 0.55
N ALA A 138 -7.61 8.52 -0.71
CA ALA A 138 -8.65 7.67 -1.25
C ALA A 138 -8.17 6.27 -1.63
N PHE A 139 -6.94 6.17 -2.14
CA PHE A 139 -6.43 4.97 -2.80
C PHE A 139 -5.15 4.43 -2.16
N ASN A 140 -4.83 3.17 -2.50
CA ASN A 140 -3.59 2.52 -2.07
C ASN A 140 -2.35 2.95 -2.88
N MET A 141 -2.53 3.68 -3.97
CA MET A 141 -1.49 4.20 -4.88
C MET A 141 -0.47 3.15 -5.35
N GLY A 142 -0.88 1.89 -5.48
CA GLY A 142 -0.02 0.80 -5.95
C GLY A 142 0.63 -0.02 -4.83
N ILE A 143 0.40 0.32 -3.56
CA ILE A 143 0.91 -0.43 -2.40
C ILE A 143 -0.27 -1.00 -1.62
N GLY A 144 -0.38 -2.32 -1.56
CA GLY A 144 -1.47 -2.99 -0.85
C GLY A 144 -1.14 -3.44 0.56
N MET A 145 0.16 -3.64 0.88
CA MET A 145 0.62 -4.00 2.22
C MET A 145 1.98 -3.37 2.50
N VAL A 146 2.21 -2.98 3.74
CA VAL A 146 3.49 -2.43 4.21
C VAL A 146 3.99 -3.23 5.39
N PHE A 147 5.26 -3.62 5.34
CA PHE A 147 6.01 -4.14 6.48
C PHE A 147 6.94 -3.08 7.02
N ILE A 148 7.06 -2.97 8.33
CA ILE A 148 8.07 -2.15 9.01
C ILE A 148 9.08 -3.09 9.64
N VAL A 149 10.36 -2.89 9.29
CA VAL A 149 11.46 -3.80 9.64
C VAL A 149 12.74 -3.01 9.91
N ASP A 150 13.71 -3.66 10.55
CA ASP A 150 15.08 -3.14 10.60
C ASP A 150 15.66 -3.04 9.19
N SER A 151 16.50 -2.02 8.94
CA SER A 151 17.14 -1.80 7.62
C SER A 151 17.88 -3.04 7.12
N ASP A 152 18.54 -3.77 8.01
CA ASP A 152 19.32 -4.97 7.69
C ASP A 152 18.44 -6.16 7.29
N SER A 153 17.14 -6.10 7.55
CA SER A 153 16.19 -7.16 7.21
C SER A 153 15.66 -7.08 5.77
N VAL A 154 15.85 -5.96 5.07
CA VAL A 154 15.32 -5.74 3.71
C VAL A 154 15.79 -6.81 2.72
N ASP A 155 17.07 -7.09 2.67
CA ASP A 155 17.66 -8.14 1.79
C ASP A 155 17.08 -9.53 2.07
N SER A 156 16.75 -9.81 3.34
CA SER A 156 16.17 -11.09 3.74
C SER A 156 14.73 -11.20 3.26
N ILE A 157 13.97 -10.11 3.34
CA ILE A 157 12.59 -10.03 2.80
C ILE A 157 12.61 -10.22 1.29
N GLU A 158 13.51 -9.51 0.60
CA GLU A 158 13.64 -9.62 -0.86
C GLU A 158 13.92 -11.07 -1.27
N LYS A 159 14.89 -11.73 -0.63
CA LYS A 159 15.20 -13.15 -0.89
C LYS A 159 14.01 -14.07 -0.61
N ALA A 160 13.30 -13.83 0.51
CA ALA A 160 12.16 -14.65 0.90
C ALA A 160 11.00 -14.53 -0.11
N LEU A 161 10.73 -13.32 -0.63
CA LEU A 161 9.59 -13.04 -1.49
C LEU A 161 9.92 -13.02 -2.99
N LYS A 162 11.18 -13.17 -3.39
CA LYS A 162 11.68 -13.06 -4.78
C LYS A 162 10.85 -13.82 -5.83
N ASN A 163 10.32 -14.99 -5.47
CA ASN A 163 9.54 -15.83 -6.39
C ASN A 163 8.02 -15.66 -6.22
N ILE A 164 7.58 -14.72 -5.39
CA ILE A 164 6.18 -14.49 -5.08
C ILE A 164 5.74 -13.12 -5.57
N THR A 165 6.52 -12.08 -5.25
CA THR A 165 6.20 -10.69 -5.59
C THR A 165 7.46 -9.82 -5.57
N ASN A 166 7.40 -8.68 -6.23
CA ASN A 166 8.38 -7.61 -6.03
C ASN A 166 8.15 -6.97 -4.65
N ILE A 167 9.19 -6.34 -4.13
CA ILE A 167 9.12 -5.49 -2.94
C ILE A 167 9.72 -4.13 -3.27
N TYR A 168 9.29 -3.12 -2.55
CA TYR A 168 9.77 -1.75 -2.71
C TYR A 168 10.09 -1.15 -1.35
N THR A 169 11.27 -0.57 -1.21
CA THR A 169 11.58 0.29 -0.07
C THR A 169 10.90 1.64 -0.33
N ILE A 170 9.82 1.91 0.40
CA ILE A 170 8.94 3.06 0.13
C ILE A 170 9.18 4.22 1.10
N GLY A 171 9.98 4.03 2.13
CA GLY A 171 10.24 5.09 3.12
C GLY A 171 10.90 4.57 4.38
N GLU A 172 10.94 5.43 5.37
CA GLU A 172 11.59 5.20 6.66
C GLU A 172 10.73 5.72 7.83
N VAL A 173 10.95 5.15 9.00
CA VAL A 173 10.40 5.64 10.26
C VAL A 173 11.30 6.76 10.78
N ILE A 174 10.69 7.86 11.17
CA ILE A 174 11.34 9.05 11.76
C ILE A 174 10.72 9.39 13.11
N GLU A 175 11.36 10.25 13.88
CA GLU A 175 10.73 10.84 15.07
C GLU A 175 9.55 11.73 14.67
N GLY A 176 8.44 11.68 15.44
CA GLY A 176 7.27 12.51 15.15
C GLY A 176 5.99 12.09 15.88
N GLU A 177 4.87 12.64 15.44
CA GLU A 177 3.57 12.54 16.10
C GLU A 177 2.54 11.73 15.28
N ASN A 178 2.92 10.53 14.88
CA ASN A 178 2.08 9.58 14.12
C ASN A 178 1.56 10.15 12.78
N ILE A 179 2.41 10.89 12.06
CA ILE A 179 2.07 11.52 10.77
C ILE A 179 2.82 10.82 9.64
N VAL A 180 2.19 10.76 8.47
CA VAL A 180 2.82 10.33 7.21
C VAL A 180 3.23 11.57 6.42
N TYR A 181 4.52 11.72 6.17
CA TYR A 181 5.08 12.75 5.30
C TYR A 181 5.39 12.15 3.93
N TYR A 182 5.14 12.90 2.88
CA TYR A 182 5.45 12.53 1.49
C TYR A 182 6.52 13.46 0.92
N ASN A 183 7.53 12.85 0.26
CA ASN A 183 8.59 13.55 -0.46
C ASN A 183 8.53 13.22 -1.95
#